data_23b0a4dd656955fffd7b358bda746a48
#
_entry.id   23b0a4dd656955fffd7b358bda746a48
#
_cell.length_a   1.000
_cell.length_b   1.000
_cell.length_c   1.000
_cell.angle_alpha   90.00
_cell.angle_beta   90.00
_cell.angle_gamma   90.00
#
_symmetry.space_group_name_H-M   'P 1'
#
loop_
_entity.id
_entity.type
_entity.pdbx_description
1 polymer ?
#
loop_
_entity_poly.entity_id
_entity_poly.type
_entity_poly.pdbx_seq_one_letter_code
_entity_poly.pdbx_strand_id
1 'polypeptide(L)'
;MENDIMNIMNDIKYGYLDLNGNIHYVIDEDFDSKYKLQSPNETLNNKVGVCWDQVELERYLFDKKNIKFNTYFIVYYSDNICPTHTFLIYKIDNDYYWFEHSWEKYRGIRKYSSENSALNDIKEKFINDELSNNYDDTNLFIFKYSKPRYGINLLEFYHHCENGEKVK
;
A
#
# COMPACT_ATOMS: atom_id res chain seq x y z
N MET A 1 20.57 3.64 -3.13
CA MET A 1 19.85 4.12 -1.92
C MET A 1 18.45 3.47 -1.84
N GLU A 2 17.59 3.67 -2.82
CA GLU A 2 16.27 3.00 -2.92
C GLU A 2 16.37 1.49 -3.16
N ASN A 3 17.41 1.03 -3.85
CA ASN A 3 17.72 -0.40 -3.98
C ASN A 3 18.05 -1.06 -2.64
N ASP A 4 18.65 -0.33 -1.69
CA ASP A 4 18.90 -0.84 -0.34
C ASP A 4 17.58 -1.07 0.41
N ILE A 5 16.59 -0.16 0.20
CA ILE A 5 15.24 -0.32 0.75
C ILE A 5 14.58 -1.56 0.15
N MET A 6 14.64 -1.72 -1.18
CA MET A 6 14.10 -2.91 -1.85
C MET A 6 14.73 -4.20 -1.32
N ASN A 7 16.03 -4.21 -1.06
CA ASN A 7 16.70 -5.38 -0.48
C ASN A 7 16.16 -5.74 0.92
N ILE A 8 15.85 -4.74 1.75
CA ILE A 8 15.20 -4.98 3.06
C ILE A 8 13.79 -5.53 2.85
N MET A 9 13.02 -4.94 1.92
CA MET A 9 11.66 -5.37 1.63
C MET A 9 11.58 -6.80 1.10
N ASN A 10 12.60 -7.28 0.38
CA ASN A 10 12.65 -8.66 -0.16
C ASN A 10 12.58 -9.76 0.91
N ASP A 11 12.87 -9.43 2.18
CA ASP A 11 12.70 -10.35 3.30
C ASP A 11 11.23 -10.45 3.79
N ILE A 12 10.37 -9.54 3.35
CA ILE A 12 8.96 -9.47 3.78
C ILE A 12 8.09 -10.30 2.84
N LYS A 13 7.42 -11.30 3.39
CA LYS A 13 6.45 -12.12 2.65
C LYS A 13 5.06 -11.47 2.71
N TYR A 14 4.25 -11.73 1.69
CA TYR A 14 2.86 -11.31 1.72
C TYR A 14 2.05 -12.17 2.70
N GLY A 15 1.25 -11.50 3.53
CA GLY A 15 0.46 -12.12 4.57
C GLY A 15 0.12 -11.13 5.68
N TYR A 16 -0.46 -11.60 6.78
CA TYR A 16 -0.84 -10.69 7.87
C TYR A 16 -0.57 -11.27 9.27
N LEU A 17 -0.47 -10.37 10.23
CA LEU A 17 -0.46 -10.66 11.66
C LEU A 17 -1.88 -10.49 12.20
N ASP A 18 -2.41 -11.49 12.91
CA ASP A 18 -3.71 -11.38 13.56
C ASP A 18 -3.62 -10.74 14.96
N LEU A 19 -4.79 -10.45 15.54
CA LEU A 19 -4.90 -9.87 16.89
C LEU A 19 -4.29 -10.74 18.00
N ASN A 20 -4.10 -12.03 17.75
CA ASN A 20 -3.51 -12.99 18.70
C ASN A 20 -2.01 -13.18 18.49
N GLY A 21 -1.43 -12.50 17.49
CA GLY A 21 -0.02 -12.61 17.14
C GLY A 21 0.34 -13.79 16.26
N ASN A 22 -0.63 -14.44 15.61
CA ASN A 22 -0.38 -15.50 14.65
C ASN A 22 -0.14 -14.93 13.26
N ILE A 23 0.77 -15.55 12.50
CA ILE A 23 1.11 -15.17 11.14
C ILE A 23 0.30 -16.03 10.16
N HIS A 24 -0.35 -15.36 9.19
CA HIS A 24 -1.12 -15.96 8.12
C HIS A 24 -0.50 -15.57 6.77
N TYR A 25 -0.14 -16.56 5.94
CA TYR A 25 0.43 -16.33 4.60
C TYR A 25 -0.63 -16.36 3.49
N VAL A 26 -1.88 -16.60 3.85
CA VAL A 26 -3.04 -16.56 2.95
C VAL A 26 -4.05 -15.58 3.53
N ILE A 27 -4.61 -14.74 2.69
CA ILE A 27 -5.73 -13.88 3.06
C ILE A 27 -6.98 -14.75 3.04
N ASP A 28 -7.47 -15.08 4.22
CA ASP A 28 -8.61 -15.94 4.46
C ASP A 28 -9.86 -15.12 4.87
N GLU A 29 -10.97 -15.80 5.12
CA GLU A 29 -12.24 -15.19 5.54
C GLU A 29 -12.15 -14.47 6.89
N ASP A 30 -11.17 -14.78 7.70
CA ASP A 30 -10.93 -14.18 9.00
C ASP A 30 -10.16 -12.83 8.92
N PHE A 31 -9.55 -12.52 7.78
CA PHE A 31 -8.71 -11.35 7.61
C PHE A 31 -9.41 -10.06 8.08
N ASP A 32 -10.62 -9.81 7.61
CA ASP A 32 -11.36 -8.59 7.90
C ASP A 32 -11.58 -8.36 9.41
N SER A 33 -11.78 -9.45 10.15
CA SER A 33 -12.07 -9.41 11.60
C SER A 33 -10.83 -9.51 12.49
N LYS A 34 -9.73 -10.09 11.98
CA LYS A 34 -8.54 -10.39 12.77
C LYS A 34 -7.32 -9.54 12.43
N TYR A 35 -7.34 -8.82 11.32
CA TYR A 35 -6.21 -7.99 10.89
C TYR A 35 -5.93 -6.85 11.87
N LYS A 36 -4.65 -6.62 12.09
CA LYS A 36 -4.10 -5.49 12.83
C LYS A 36 -2.96 -4.88 12.06
N LEU A 37 -3.00 -3.55 11.82
CA LEU A 37 -1.91 -2.82 11.17
C LEU A 37 -0.64 -2.91 12.02
N GLN A 38 0.41 -3.50 11.46
CA GLN A 38 1.69 -3.62 12.11
C GLN A 38 2.47 -2.30 12.10
N SER A 39 3.24 -2.06 13.16
CA SER A 39 4.32 -1.07 13.11
C SER A 39 5.46 -1.55 12.21
N PRO A 40 6.32 -0.64 11.71
CA PRO A 40 7.51 -1.03 10.92
C PRO A 40 8.40 -2.06 11.61
N ASN A 41 8.57 -1.94 12.94
CA ASN A 41 9.36 -2.90 13.70
C ASN A 41 8.69 -4.28 13.78
N GLU A 42 7.36 -4.34 13.94
CA GLU A 42 6.62 -5.60 13.92
C GLU A 42 6.75 -6.27 12.54
N THR A 43 6.58 -5.50 11.45
CA THR A 43 6.73 -6.03 10.08
C THR A 43 8.13 -6.59 9.83
N LEU A 44 9.17 -5.87 10.27
CA LEU A 44 10.57 -6.35 10.16
C LEU A 44 10.82 -7.62 10.98
N ASN A 45 10.29 -7.70 12.19
CA ASN A 45 10.51 -8.84 13.08
C ASN A 45 9.73 -10.08 12.61
N ASN A 46 8.48 -9.90 12.19
CA ASN A 46 7.60 -10.97 11.73
C ASN A 46 7.89 -11.40 10.28
N LYS A 47 8.56 -10.55 9.50
CA LYS A 47 8.86 -10.75 8.06
C LYS A 47 7.61 -11.05 7.23
N VAL A 48 6.49 -10.45 7.61
CA VAL A 48 5.19 -10.61 6.94
C VAL A 48 4.42 -9.29 6.97
N GLY A 49 3.70 -8.99 5.89
CA GLY A 49 2.80 -7.83 5.82
C GLY A 49 1.99 -7.84 4.53
N VAL A 50 0.74 -7.41 4.61
CA VAL A 50 -0.05 -7.03 3.44
C VAL A 50 0.45 -5.67 2.90
N CYS A 51 -0.09 -5.20 1.78
CA CYS A 51 0.33 -3.93 1.20
C CYS A 51 0.29 -2.77 2.21
N TRP A 52 -0.67 -2.76 3.12
CA TRP A 52 -0.82 -1.72 4.15
C TRP A 52 0.37 -1.71 5.13
N ASP A 53 0.77 -2.88 5.65
CA ASP A 53 1.93 -3.02 6.54
C ASP A 53 3.24 -2.70 5.81
N GLN A 54 3.34 -3.17 4.57
CA GLN A 54 4.55 -3.00 3.77
C GLN A 54 4.79 -1.52 3.44
N VAL A 55 3.75 -0.76 3.07
CA VAL A 55 3.88 0.68 2.81
C VAL A 55 4.27 1.45 4.09
N GLU A 56 3.82 1.05 5.27
CA GLU A 56 4.26 1.69 6.51
C GLU A 56 5.73 1.39 6.84
N LEU A 57 6.22 0.20 6.51
CA LEU A 57 7.65 -0.10 6.58
C LEU A 57 8.44 0.72 5.56
N GLU A 58 7.97 0.82 4.33
CA GLU A 58 8.58 1.68 3.29
C GLU A 58 8.62 3.13 3.76
N ARG A 59 7.51 3.69 4.24
CA ARG A 59 7.44 5.03 4.85
C ARG A 59 8.57 5.26 5.85
N TYR A 60 8.75 4.35 6.78
CA TYR A 60 9.79 4.43 7.81
C TYR A 60 11.21 4.41 7.21
N LEU A 61 11.44 3.54 6.21
CA LEU A 61 12.75 3.42 5.57
C LEU A 61 13.10 4.63 4.71
N PHE A 62 12.12 5.19 3.99
CA PHE A 62 12.28 6.42 3.20
C PHE A 62 12.52 7.64 4.08
N ASP A 63 11.76 7.78 5.19
CA ASP A 63 11.98 8.82 6.19
C ASP A 63 13.41 8.78 6.76
N LYS A 64 13.91 7.60 7.11
CA LYS A 64 15.28 7.43 7.60
C LYS A 64 16.36 7.83 6.60
N LYS A 65 16.05 7.79 5.31
CA LYS A 65 16.96 8.22 4.22
C LYS A 65 16.76 9.68 3.82
N ASN A 66 15.83 10.41 4.48
CA ASN A 66 15.45 11.78 4.12
C ASN A 66 15.00 11.92 2.66
N ILE A 67 14.37 10.91 2.10
CA ILE A 67 13.79 10.93 0.74
C ILE A 67 12.35 11.41 0.86
N LYS A 68 11.96 12.41 0.05
CA LYS A 68 10.57 12.89 -0.01
C LYS A 68 9.67 11.90 -0.71
N PHE A 69 8.54 11.58 -0.11
CA PHE A 69 7.54 10.66 -0.66
C PHE A 69 6.12 11.04 -0.25
N ASN A 70 5.17 10.43 -0.93
CA ASN A 70 3.76 10.40 -0.57
C ASN A 70 3.27 8.96 -0.58
N THR A 71 2.28 8.64 0.25
CA THR A 71 1.63 7.34 0.28
C THR A 71 0.16 7.46 -0.10
N TYR A 72 -0.33 6.46 -0.81
CA TYR A 72 -1.65 6.46 -1.43
C TYR A 72 -2.39 5.18 -1.12
N PHE A 73 -3.70 5.32 -1.03
CA PHE A 73 -4.67 4.25 -0.89
C PHE A 73 -5.62 4.31 -2.08
N ILE A 74 -5.62 3.29 -2.92
CA ILE A 74 -6.60 3.11 -3.99
C ILE A 74 -7.65 2.10 -3.54
N VAL A 75 -8.91 2.40 -3.81
CA VAL A 75 -10.05 1.60 -3.38
C VAL A 75 -11.17 1.67 -4.41
N TYR A 76 -11.81 0.54 -4.66
CA TYR A 76 -13.03 0.44 -5.43
C TYR A 76 -14.16 -0.09 -4.56
N TYR A 77 -15.27 0.64 -4.49
CA TYR A 77 -16.44 0.26 -3.71
C TYR A 77 -17.51 -0.38 -4.58
N SER A 78 -17.91 -1.60 -4.26
CA SER A 78 -19.10 -2.25 -4.81
C SER A 78 -19.74 -3.16 -3.78
N ASP A 79 -20.97 -3.62 -4.07
CA ASP A 79 -21.72 -4.50 -3.17
C ASP A 79 -21.05 -5.88 -2.98
N ASN A 80 -20.24 -6.31 -3.97
CA ASN A 80 -19.69 -7.66 -4.00
C ASN A 80 -18.19 -7.73 -3.70
N ILE A 81 -17.45 -6.69 -4.05
CA ILE A 81 -15.99 -6.62 -3.90
C ILE A 81 -15.57 -5.23 -3.44
N CYS A 82 -14.53 -5.17 -2.63
CA CYS A 82 -13.91 -3.91 -2.23
C CYS A 82 -12.37 -4.05 -2.31
N PRO A 83 -11.81 -4.23 -3.51
CA PRO A 83 -10.37 -4.34 -3.67
C PRO A 83 -9.69 -3.04 -3.30
N THR A 84 -8.55 -3.16 -2.63
CA THR A 84 -7.73 -2.04 -2.23
C THR A 84 -6.26 -2.31 -2.50
N HIS A 85 -5.50 -1.24 -2.64
CA HIS A 85 -4.05 -1.32 -2.62
C HIS A 85 -3.46 -0.05 -2.00
N THR A 86 -2.34 -0.18 -1.30
CA THR A 86 -1.54 0.96 -0.85
C THR A 86 -0.20 0.95 -1.57
N PHE A 87 0.32 2.13 -1.86
CA PHE A 87 1.57 2.28 -2.56
C PHE A 87 2.29 3.58 -2.20
N LEU A 88 3.58 3.66 -2.53
CA LEU A 88 4.43 4.80 -2.24
C LEU A 88 5.01 5.37 -3.54
N ILE A 89 4.90 6.70 -3.70
CA ILE A 89 5.58 7.45 -4.76
C ILE A 89 6.58 8.39 -4.10
N TYR A 90 7.86 8.30 -4.50
CA TYR A 90 8.90 9.20 -4.00
C TYR A 90 9.44 10.10 -5.11
N LYS A 91 10.13 11.16 -4.70
CA LYS A 91 10.68 12.15 -5.62
C LYS A 91 12.19 12.30 -5.42
N ILE A 92 12.94 12.24 -6.52
CA ILE A 92 14.35 12.61 -6.59
C ILE A 92 14.49 13.65 -7.69
N ASP A 93 15.04 14.82 -7.36
CA ASP A 93 15.16 15.97 -8.25
C ASP A 93 13.79 16.37 -8.84
N ASN A 94 13.61 16.23 -10.14
CA ASN A 94 12.37 16.53 -10.85
C ASN A 94 11.58 15.30 -11.27
N ASP A 95 12.09 14.10 -10.97
CA ASP A 95 11.49 12.83 -11.35
C ASP A 95 10.72 12.20 -10.19
N TYR A 96 9.66 11.48 -10.53
CA TYR A 96 8.83 10.73 -9.59
C TYR A 96 9.03 9.24 -9.82
N TYR A 97 8.95 8.46 -8.74
CA TYR A 97 9.21 7.02 -8.78
C TYR A 97 8.16 6.29 -7.97
N TRP A 98 7.49 5.33 -8.58
CA TRP A 98 6.67 4.36 -7.87
C TRP A 98 7.56 3.26 -7.32
N PHE A 99 7.56 3.08 -6.00
CA PHE A 99 8.19 1.97 -5.31
C PHE A 99 7.11 0.93 -4.99
N GLU A 100 7.27 -0.29 -5.50
CA GLU A 100 6.30 -1.37 -5.31
C GLU A 100 6.98 -2.64 -4.88
N HIS A 101 6.52 -3.23 -3.78
CA HIS A 101 7.04 -4.51 -3.32
C HIS A 101 5.92 -5.54 -3.15
N SER A 102 4.77 -5.17 -2.59
CA SER A 102 3.69 -6.08 -2.21
C SER A 102 2.91 -6.65 -3.39
N TRP A 103 2.79 -5.90 -4.47
CA TRP A 103 2.11 -6.31 -5.70
C TRP A 103 3.11 -7.00 -6.63
N GLU A 104 3.25 -8.31 -6.48
CA GLU A 104 4.33 -9.12 -7.08
C GLU A 104 4.50 -8.88 -8.59
N LYS A 105 3.40 -8.82 -9.33
CA LYS A 105 3.39 -8.56 -10.79
C LYS A 105 4.10 -7.25 -11.16
N TYR A 106 4.04 -6.25 -10.29
CA TYR A 106 4.60 -4.91 -10.53
C TYR A 106 5.78 -4.59 -9.59
N ARG A 107 6.30 -5.56 -8.86
CA ARG A 107 7.43 -5.36 -7.96
C ARG A 107 8.60 -4.68 -8.66
N GLY A 108 9.13 -3.63 -8.05
CA GLY A 108 10.25 -2.86 -8.57
C GLY A 108 10.06 -1.36 -8.47
N ILE A 109 10.92 -0.64 -9.15
CA ILE A 109 10.93 0.83 -9.15
C ILE A 109 10.67 1.31 -10.58
N ARG A 110 9.70 2.23 -10.74
CA ARG A 110 9.31 2.80 -12.05
C ARG A 110 9.37 4.30 -12.01
N LYS A 111 10.01 4.88 -13.03
CA LYS A 111 10.23 6.32 -13.17
C LYS A 111 9.11 6.97 -13.99
N TYR A 112 8.69 8.17 -13.57
CA TYR A 112 7.69 9.01 -14.24
C TYR A 112 8.12 10.47 -14.26
N SER A 113 7.63 11.22 -15.24
CA SER A 113 7.87 12.67 -15.37
C SER A 113 7.02 13.51 -14.41
N SER A 114 5.96 12.93 -13.84
CA SER A 114 5.08 13.62 -12.87
C SER A 114 4.41 12.60 -11.95
N GLU A 115 4.00 13.07 -10.77
CA GLU A 115 3.21 12.28 -9.83
C GLU A 115 1.87 11.85 -10.44
N ASN A 116 1.23 12.73 -11.21
CA ASN A 116 -0.03 12.41 -11.88
C ASN A 116 0.12 11.31 -12.93
N SER A 117 1.24 11.25 -13.67
CA SER A 117 1.48 10.15 -14.61
C SER A 117 1.70 8.82 -13.90
N ALA A 118 2.35 8.82 -12.74
CA ALA A 118 2.46 7.63 -11.89
C ALA A 118 1.08 7.17 -11.38
N LEU A 119 0.27 8.10 -10.85
CA LEU A 119 -1.08 7.79 -10.36
C LEU A 119 -1.98 7.22 -11.46
N ASN A 120 -1.90 7.76 -12.69
CA ASN A 120 -2.68 7.24 -13.81
C ASN A 120 -2.27 5.81 -14.19
N ASP A 121 -0.97 5.54 -14.29
CA ASP A 121 -0.46 4.20 -14.62
C ASP A 121 -0.84 3.17 -13.55
N ILE A 122 -0.74 3.53 -12.27
CA ILE A 122 -1.14 2.65 -11.16
C ILE A 122 -2.66 2.41 -11.17
N LYS A 123 -3.46 3.46 -11.42
CA LYS A 123 -4.92 3.33 -11.56
C LYS A 123 -5.29 2.37 -12.70
N GLU A 124 -4.67 2.50 -13.88
CA GLU A 124 -4.90 1.59 -15.01
C GLU A 124 -4.55 0.14 -14.67
N LYS A 125 -3.42 -0.09 -14.00
CA LYS A 125 -3.03 -1.42 -13.55
C LYS A 125 -4.02 -2.02 -12.56
N PHE A 126 -4.49 -1.22 -11.60
CA PHE A 126 -5.50 -1.64 -10.63
C PHE A 126 -6.82 -2.01 -11.30
N ILE A 127 -7.29 -1.20 -12.25
CA ILE A 127 -8.49 -1.51 -13.02
C ILE A 127 -8.33 -2.84 -13.76
N ASN A 128 -7.22 -3.02 -14.46
CA ASN A 128 -6.99 -4.19 -15.29
C ASN A 128 -6.86 -5.50 -14.49
N ASP A 129 -6.32 -5.43 -13.26
CA ASP A 129 -6.03 -6.61 -12.47
C ASP A 129 -7.15 -6.95 -11.47
N GLU A 130 -7.82 -5.93 -10.92
CA GLU A 130 -8.76 -6.10 -9.82
C GLU A 130 -10.23 -5.91 -10.21
N LEU A 131 -10.50 -5.24 -11.34
CA LEU A 131 -11.85 -4.88 -11.73
C LEU A 131 -12.28 -5.57 -13.02
N SER A 132 -13.59 -5.76 -13.16
CA SER A 132 -14.18 -6.24 -14.43
C SER A 132 -14.30 -5.10 -15.44
N ASN A 133 -14.50 -5.45 -16.74
CA ASN A 133 -14.67 -4.47 -17.81
C ASN A 133 -15.88 -3.52 -17.64
N ASN A 134 -16.79 -3.83 -16.73
CA ASN A 134 -18.01 -3.06 -16.45
C ASN A 134 -17.95 -2.35 -15.09
N TYR A 135 -16.76 -1.98 -14.62
CA TYR A 135 -16.63 -1.22 -13.38
C TYR A 135 -17.20 0.21 -13.52
N ASP A 136 -17.70 0.75 -12.43
CA ASP A 136 -18.18 2.13 -12.36
C ASP A 136 -17.04 3.03 -11.83
N ASP A 137 -16.48 3.87 -12.72
CA ASP A 137 -15.36 4.76 -12.36
C ASP A 137 -15.71 5.75 -11.23
N THR A 138 -17.01 6.02 -11.00
CA THR A 138 -17.46 6.89 -9.90
C THR A 138 -17.25 6.26 -8.50
N ASN A 139 -17.01 4.97 -8.44
CA ASN A 139 -16.74 4.22 -7.20
C ASN A 139 -15.26 3.92 -6.97
N LEU A 140 -14.39 4.39 -7.86
CA LEU A 140 -12.95 4.22 -7.77
C LEU A 140 -12.28 5.51 -7.26
N PHE A 141 -11.55 5.39 -6.17
CA PHE A 141 -10.94 6.53 -5.49
C PHE A 141 -9.45 6.27 -5.20
N ILE A 142 -8.65 7.35 -5.24
CA ILE A 142 -7.29 7.37 -4.72
C ILE A 142 -7.20 8.48 -3.68
N PHE A 143 -6.77 8.11 -2.48
CA PHE A 143 -6.52 9.03 -1.38
C PHE A 143 -5.03 9.08 -1.07
N LYS A 144 -4.49 10.29 -0.93
CA LYS A 144 -3.18 10.52 -0.35
C LYS A 144 -3.35 10.56 1.15
N TYR A 145 -2.69 9.68 1.88
CA TYR A 145 -2.87 9.57 3.32
C TYR A 145 -1.57 9.79 4.10
N SER A 146 -1.72 10.29 5.31
CA SER A 146 -0.63 10.51 6.25
C SER A 146 -0.35 9.24 7.08
N LYS A 147 0.74 9.26 7.84
CA LYS A 147 1.09 8.16 8.74
C LYS A 147 -0.08 7.80 9.67
N PRO A 148 -0.56 6.55 9.64
CA PRO A 148 -1.61 6.08 10.54
C PRO A 148 -1.07 5.79 11.94
N ARG A 149 -1.98 5.60 12.88
CA ARG A 149 -1.68 4.98 14.16
C ARG A 149 -1.53 3.47 13.95
N TYR A 150 -0.49 2.87 14.50
CA TYR A 150 -0.28 1.42 14.41
C TYR A 150 -1.16 0.67 15.41
N GLY A 151 -1.44 -0.58 15.13
CA GLY A 151 -2.31 -1.43 15.96
C GLY A 151 -3.81 -1.26 15.72
N ILE A 152 -4.21 -0.43 14.76
CA ILE A 152 -5.61 -0.25 14.37
C ILE A 152 -6.09 -1.43 13.51
N ASN A 153 -7.41 -1.66 13.52
CA ASN A 153 -8.04 -2.69 12.71
C ASN A 153 -8.31 -2.22 11.27
N LEU A 154 -8.86 -3.10 10.45
CA LEU A 154 -9.16 -2.87 9.04
C LEU A 154 -10.06 -1.64 8.84
N LEU A 155 -11.18 -1.52 9.53
CA LEU A 155 -12.10 -0.39 9.35
C LEU A 155 -11.49 0.93 9.79
N GLU A 156 -10.74 0.95 10.88
CA GLU A 156 -10.03 2.14 11.34
C GLU A 156 -8.97 2.58 10.32
N PHE A 157 -8.29 1.63 9.66
CA PHE A 157 -7.34 1.94 8.59
C PHE A 157 -8.03 2.53 7.35
N TYR A 158 -9.16 1.95 6.91
CA TYR A 158 -9.98 2.52 5.83
C TYR A 158 -10.37 3.96 6.13
N HIS A 159 -10.96 4.22 7.30
CA HIS A 159 -11.36 5.57 7.70
C HIS A 159 -10.18 6.54 7.77
N HIS A 160 -9.01 6.07 8.24
CA HIS A 160 -7.80 6.89 8.23
C HIS A 160 -7.42 7.32 6.82
N CYS A 161 -7.41 6.41 5.86
CA CYS A 161 -7.07 6.68 4.47
C CYS A 161 -8.10 7.59 3.80
N GLU A 162 -9.40 7.34 3.98
CA GLU A 162 -10.51 8.11 3.43
C GLU A 162 -10.56 9.55 3.95
N ASN A 163 -10.05 9.81 5.15
CA ASN A 163 -9.88 11.16 5.70
C ASN A 163 -8.67 11.91 5.14
N GLY A 164 -7.90 11.29 4.27
CA GLY A 164 -6.82 11.92 3.54
C GLY A 164 -7.30 12.82 2.40
N GLU A 165 -6.36 13.26 1.57
CA GLU A 165 -6.65 14.07 0.40
C GLU A 165 -7.11 13.18 -0.77
N LYS A 166 -8.34 13.36 -1.25
CA LYS A 166 -8.80 12.71 -2.47
C LYS A 166 -8.07 13.29 -3.68
N VAL A 167 -7.28 12.47 -4.39
CA VAL A 167 -6.47 12.91 -5.54
C VAL A 167 -7.00 12.40 -6.88
N LYS A 168 -7.86 11.38 -6.86
CA LYS A 168 -8.57 10.80 -8.02
C LYS A 168 -9.97 10.31 -7.61
#